data_1f953b8d23425d3689959724b44166f9
#
_entry.id   1f953b8d23425d3689959724b44166f9
#
_cell.length_a   1.000
_cell.length_b   1.000
_cell.length_c   1.000
_cell.angle_alpha   90.00
_cell.angle_beta   90.00
_cell.angle_gamma   90.00
#
_symmetry.space_group_name_H-M   'P 1'
#
loop_
_entity.id
_entity.type
_entity.pdbx_description
1 polymer ?
#
loop_
_entity_poly.entity_id
_entity_poly.type
_entity_poly.pdbx_seq_one_letter_code
_entity_poly.pdbx_strand_id
1 'polypeptide(L)'
;MLKKKKFYSMALLLFGILAPMPIISLFSITMYVWCIMILGMIALVGWVNQGRVKLDKRYDRAFATVIATWLISYLICAIRMPAKWTSGIVASFVQLCFLIIVYIFFSQKEKVQYLAYYVKGVYISSIVQMVWGYTQIVFDAIGQDLNTIVFRDVFHMMGEYATQYQFGRLKVSGLCWNAGNFAPLITFGYIYTKNSYLKVAFFVLGFLSGSRTLMMGLLVSAAIELVVTGKFKTTVSKKKVVFLAVAVTVIVIAFVTNIDSILKKVVEITDLLDIKNRVRTEGSASTHLYYLTSIPAITMKNDLLSNLFGYGPGCSGYAQSELMNFYADSDKWSIECDYVNQLWSYGYVGFIVYYCWYLKNIVKTIKLDKKYVVLFTAFLFEGLLYNITFNWVFFLIISVFLLAKSKINIFKLDNTMLSWR
;
A
#
# COMPACT_ATOMS: atom_id res chain seq x y z
N MET A 1 -15.27 -25.88 19.26
CA MET A 1 -14.44 -25.69 18.04
C MET A 1 -15.07 -24.70 17.06
N LEU A 2 -16.34 -24.81 16.71
CA LEU A 2 -17.06 -23.89 15.79
C LEU A 2 -17.02 -22.41 16.21
N LYS A 3 -17.20 -22.08 17.51
CA LYS A 3 -17.14 -20.70 18.02
C LYS A 3 -15.77 -20.04 17.78
N LYS A 4 -14.65 -20.77 17.93
CA LYS A 4 -13.30 -20.24 17.69
C LYS A 4 -13.04 -19.97 16.20
N LYS A 5 -13.55 -20.82 15.30
CA LYS A 5 -13.45 -20.63 13.84
C LYS A 5 -14.15 -19.34 13.41
N LYS A 6 -15.38 -19.15 13.88
CA LYS A 6 -16.20 -17.96 13.59
C LYS A 6 -15.51 -16.68 14.08
N PHE A 7 -14.88 -16.73 15.26
CA PHE A 7 -14.16 -15.61 15.85
C PHE A 7 -12.97 -15.14 15.00
N TYR A 8 -12.06 -16.06 14.60
CA TYR A 8 -10.91 -15.69 13.75
C TYR A 8 -11.33 -15.15 12.39
N SER A 9 -12.35 -15.75 11.78
CA SER A 9 -12.90 -15.29 10.50
C SER A 9 -13.43 -13.87 10.61
N MET A 10 -14.20 -13.58 11.66
CA MET A 10 -14.77 -12.27 11.91
C MET A 10 -13.69 -11.22 12.22
N ALA A 11 -12.74 -11.54 13.08
CA ALA A 11 -11.64 -10.65 13.45
C ALA A 11 -10.81 -10.26 12.20
N LEU A 12 -10.45 -11.23 11.36
CA LEU A 12 -9.69 -10.96 10.15
C LEU A 12 -10.51 -10.22 9.08
N LEU A 13 -11.82 -10.50 8.97
CA LEU A 13 -12.70 -9.74 8.08
C LEU A 13 -12.75 -8.27 8.50
N LEU A 14 -13.00 -8.00 9.77
CA LEU A 14 -13.04 -6.64 10.32
C LEU A 14 -11.68 -5.95 10.19
N PHE A 15 -10.58 -6.67 10.43
CA PHE A 15 -9.25 -6.13 10.18
C PHE A 15 -9.08 -5.71 8.73
N GLY A 16 -9.47 -6.55 7.77
CA GLY A 16 -9.37 -6.22 6.35
C GLY A 16 -10.22 -5.01 5.95
N ILE A 17 -11.37 -4.79 6.60
CA ILE A 17 -12.21 -3.63 6.35
C ILE A 17 -11.59 -2.35 6.94
N LEU A 18 -11.13 -2.40 8.19
CA LEU A 18 -10.73 -1.21 8.95
C LEU A 18 -9.28 -0.80 8.73
N ALA A 19 -8.37 -1.75 8.50
CA ALA A 19 -6.95 -1.45 8.34
C ALA A 19 -6.64 -0.44 7.20
N PRO A 20 -7.35 -0.46 6.05
CA PRO A 20 -7.16 0.55 5.01
C PRO A 20 -7.82 1.90 5.28
N MET A 21 -8.34 2.15 6.50
CA MET A 21 -9.03 3.38 6.89
C MET A 21 -8.26 4.16 7.97
N PRO A 22 -7.02 4.63 7.70
CA PRO A 22 -6.19 5.29 8.71
C PRO A 22 -6.73 6.64 9.17
N ILE A 23 -7.64 7.26 8.43
CA ILE A 23 -8.32 8.49 8.84
C ILE A 23 -9.11 8.27 10.15
N ILE A 24 -9.62 7.07 10.36
CA ILE A 24 -10.22 6.66 11.61
C ILE A 24 -9.08 6.30 12.56
N SER A 25 -8.67 7.26 13.40
CA SER A 25 -7.65 7.07 14.43
C SER A 25 -8.28 7.10 15.82
N LEU A 26 -7.75 6.28 16.71
CA LEU A 26 -8.15 6.26 18.11
C LEU A 26 -6.90 6.54 18.95
N PHE A 27 -6.96 7.56 19.81
CA PHE A 27 -5.79 8.03 20.60
C PHE A 27 -4.56 8.34 19.71
N SER A 28 -4.76 9.00 18.58
CA SER A 28 -3.71 9.33 17.59
C SER A 28 -3.01 8.10 16.97
N ILE A 29 -3.54 6.90 17.17
CA ILE A 29 -3.04 5.65 16.59
C ILE A 29 -3.98 5.22 15.47
N THR A 30 -3.43 4.94 14.28
CA THR A 30 -4.21 4.52 13.11
C THR A 30 -4.89 3.16 13.33
N MET A 31 -6.02 2.94 12.65
CA MET A 31 -6.76 1.68 12.75
C MET A 31 -5.91 0.46 12.36
N TYR A 32 -4.99 0.60 11.39
CA TYR A 32 -4.08 -0.51 11.06
C TYR A 32 -3.25 -0.97 12.26
N VAL A 33 -2.67 -0.02 12.99
CA VAL A 33 -1.83 -0.34 14.17
C VAL A 33 -2.67 -0.99 15.26
N TRP A 34 -3.85 -0.45 15.56
CA TRP A 34 -4.77 -1.07 16.50
C TRP A 34 -5.15 -2.50 16.09
N CYS A 35 -5.50 -2.69 14.82
CA CYS A 35 -5.87 -4.01 14.32
C CYS A 35 -4.72 -5.02 14.44
N ILE A 36 -3.48 -4.63 14.10
CA ILE A 36 -2.32 -5.53 14.21
C ILE A 36 -1.98 -5.86 15.66
N MET A 37 -2.12 -4.90 16.57
CA MET A 37 -1.94 -5.12 18.02
C MET A 37 -3.01 -6.08 18.57
N ILE A 38 -4.27 -5.85 18.26
CA ILE A 38 -5.38 -6.72 18.70
C ILE A 38 -5.19 -8.15 18.15
N LEU A 39 -4.85 -8.31 16.88
CA LEU A 39 -4.58 -9.63 16.30
C LEU A 39 -3.36 -10.29 16.94
N GLY A 40 -2.32 -9.53 17.27
CA GLY A 40 -1.15 -10.01 18.00
C GLY A 40 -1.51 -10.51 19.39
N MET A 41 -2.33 -9.77 20.11
CA MET A 41 -2.84 -10.21 21.44
C MET A 41 -3.69 -11.48 21.32
N ILE A 42 -4.58 -11.56 20.32
CA ILE A 42 -5.36 -12.78 20.04
C ILE A 42 -4.43 -13.97 19.75
N ALA A 43 -3.35 -13.74 19.00
CA ALA A 43 -2.36 -14.75 18.67
C ALA A 43 -1.61 -15.23 19.92
N LEU A 44 -1.18 -14.31 20.79
CA LEU A 44 -0.52 -14.63 22.06
C LEU A 44 -1.42 -15.44 22.99
N VAL A 45 -2.66 -15.02 23.20
CA VAL A 45 -3.65 -15.77 23.97
C VAL A 45 -3.89 -17.15 23.36
N GLY A 46 -3.93 -17.22 22.02
CA GLY A 46 -4.05 -18.48 21.31
C GLY A 46 -2.88 -19.44 21.54
N TRP A 47 -1.65 -18.93 21.70
CA TRP A 47 -0.47 -19.73 22.02
C TRP A 47 -0.44 -20.17 23.48
N VAL A 48 -0.74 -19.26 24.41
CA VAL A 48 -0.85 -19.60 25.85
C VAL A 48 -1.83 -20.75 26.04
N ASN A 49 -3.01 -20.68 25.42
CA ASN A 49 -4.02 -21.73 25.51
C ASN A 49 -3.60 -23.07 24.83
N GLN A 50 -2.60 -23.07 23.97
CA GLN A 50 -2.07 -24.28 23.32
C GLN A 50 -0.85 -24.85 24.04
N GLY A 51 -0.29 -24.14 25.02
CA GLY A 51 0.91 -24.53 25.77
C GLY A 51 2.20 -24.59 24.94
N ARG A 52 2.13 -24.23 23.64
CA ARG A 52 3.29 -24.27 22.73
C ARG A 52 3.08 -23.42 21.47
N VAL A 53 4.16 -22.85 20.97
CA VAL A 53 4.22 -22.24 19.64
C VAL A 53 4.58 -23.31 18.64
N LYS A 54 3.66 -23.65 17.73
CA LYS A 54 3.96 -24.57 16.62
C LYS A 54 4.44 -23.74 15.42
N LEU A 55 5.73 -23.89 15.06
CA LEU A 55 6.24 -23.41 13.78
C LEU A 55 5.88 -24.46 12.72
N ASP A 56 5.04 -24.10 11.76
CA ASP A 56 4.70 -24.99 10.64
C ASP A 56 5.85 -24.98 9.60
N LYS A 57 6.02 -26.11 8.87
CA LYS A 57 6.94 -26.22 7.72
C LYS A 57 6.67 -25.17 6.62
N ARG A 58 5.52 -24.47 6.70
CA ARG A 58 5.18 -23.33 5.84
C ARG A 58 5.87 -22.04 6.23
N TYR A 59 6.47 -22.02 7.43
CA TYR A 59 7.33 -20.93 7.82
C TYR A 59 8.36 -20.69 6.72
N ASP A 60 8.34 -19.50 6.16
CA ASP A 60 9.24 -19.16 5.08
C ASP A 60 10.60 -18.75 5.67
N ARG A 61 11.58 -19.64 5.56
CA ARG A 61 12.95 -19.34 6.02
C ARG A 61 13.49 -18.05 5.39
N ALA A 62 13.13 -17.78 4.13
CA ALA A 62 13.55 -16.56 3.46
C ALA A 62 12.89 -15.31 4.10
N PHE A 63 11.65 -15.41 4.58
CA PHE A 63 11.03 -14.33 5.34
C PHE A 63 11.70 -14.14 6.71
N ALA A 64 12.11 -15.23 7.35
CA ALA A 64 12.89 -15.12 8.59
C ALA A 64 14.21 -14.35 8.37
N THR A 65 14.86 -14.55 7.20
CA THR A 65 16.06 -13.78 6.84
C THR A 65 15.72 -12.30 6.66
N VAL A 66 14.59 -11.96 6.00
CA VAL A 66 14.12 -10.57 5.91
C VAL A 66 13.93 -9.96 7.30
N ILE A 67 13.22 -10.66 8.19
CA ILE A 67 13.01 -10.21 9.57
C ILE A 67 14.34 -10.02 10.31
N ALA A 68 15.27 -10.95 10.16
CA ALA A 68 16.58 -10.86 10.82
C ALA A 68 17.36 -9.62 10.34
N THR A 69 17.38 -9.33 9.04
CA THR A 69 18.04 -8.12 8.52
C THR A 69 17.36 -6.86 9.03
N TRP A 70 16.04 -6.84 9.12
CA TRP A 70 15.30 -5.72 9.68
C TRP A 70 15.59 -5.49 11.16
N LEU A 71 15.63 -6.54 11.96
CA LEU A 71 15.99 -6.46 13.38
C LEU A 71 17.42 -5.93 13.57
N ILE A 72 18.38 -6.32 12.73
CA ILE A 72 19.73 -5.78 12.74
C ILE A 72 19.70 -4.27 12.47
N SER A 73 18.93 -3.82 11.49
CA SER A 73 18.76 -2.39 11.18
C SER A 73 18.17 -1.62 12.35
N TYR A 74 17.19 -2.21 13.07
CA TYR A 74 16.66 -1.59 14.29
C TYR A 74 17.69 -1.45 15.41
N LEU A 75 18.52 -2.47 15.61
CA LEU A 75 19.59 -2.42 16.62
C LEU A 75 20.61 -1.32 16.31
N ILE A 76 21.05 -1.24 15.04
CA ILE A 76 21.97 -0.19 14.59
C ILE A 76 21.35 1.19 14.77
N CYS A 77 20.07 1.34 14.42
CA CYS A 77 19.32 2.56 14.57
C CYS A 77 19.21 3.00 16.04
N ALA A 78 18.87 2.06 16.93
CA ALA A 78 18.73 2.35 18.36
C ALA A 78 20.04 2.88 18.99
N ILE A 79 21.19 2.46 18.48
CA ILE A 79 22.52 2.91 18.98
C ILE A 79 22.89 4.29 18.41
N ARG A 80 22.46 4.63 17.21
CA ARG A 80 23.00 5.76 16.44
C ARG A 80 22.06 6.95 16.31
N MET A 81 20.74 6.73 16.47
CA MET A 81 19.76 7.79 16.23
C MET A 81 19.68 8.80 17.37
N PRO A 82 19.59 10.09 17.05
CA PRO A 82 19.30 11.12 18.02
C PRO A 82 17.99 10.88 18.76
N ALA A 83 17.92 11.28 20.02
CA ALA A 83 16.76 11.05 20.90
C ALA A 83 15.42 11.56 20.31
N LYS A 84 15.44 12.65 19.55
CA LYS A 84 14.23 13.20 18.91
C LYS A 84 13.53 12.25 17.95
N TRP A 85 14.24 11.24 17.41
CA TRP A 85 13.69 10.24 16.47
C TRP A 85 13.26 8.93 17.14
N THR A 86 13.52 8.78 18.43
CA THR A 86 13.32 7.51 19.15
C THR A 86 11.86 7.06 19.15
N SER A 87 10.89 7.97 19.23
CA SER A 87 9.45 7.61 19.27
C SER A 87 9.00 6.91 17.99
N GLY A 88 9.41 7.40 16.83
CA GLY A 88 9.09 6.77 15.53
C GLY A 88 9.72 5.39 15.37
N ILE A 89 10.96 5.23 15.85
CA ILE A 89 11.68 3.95 15.84
C ILE A 89 10.98 2.93 16.72
N VAL A 90 10.66 3.31 17.97
CA VAL A 90 9.96 2.42 18.91
C VAL A 90 8.59 2.02 18.38
N ALA A 91 7.81 2.96 17.85
CA ALA A 91 6.51 2.67 17.26
C ALA A 91 6.62 1.66 16.10
N SER A 92 7.58 1.85 15.20
CA SER A 92 7.83 0.94 14.08
C SER A 92 8.30 -0.43 14.55
N PHE A 93 9.15 -0.50 15.58
CA PHE A 93 9.61 -1.76 16.17
C PHE A 93 8.46 -2.55 16.80
N VAL A 94 7.60 -1.90 17.57
CA VAL A 94 6.42 -2.53 18.17
C VAL A 94 5.49 -3.08 17.09
N GLN A 95 5.25 -2.31 16.03
CA GLN A 95 4.46 -2.80 14.88
C GLN A 95 5.08 -4.04 14.24
N LEU A 96 6.40 -4.05 14.05
CA LEU A 96 7.11 -5.22 13.50
C LEU A 96 6.97 -6.44 14.42
N CYS A 97 7.10 -6.28 15.73
CA CYS A 97 6.94 -7.39 16.68
C CYS A 97 5.53 -8.00 16.59
N PHE A 98 4.48 -7.18 16.58
CA PHE A 98 3.12 -7.67 16.42
C PHE A 98 2.88 -8.31 15.06
N LEU A 99 3.43 -7.74 13.99
CA LEU A 99 3.36 -8.33 12.64
C LEU A 99 3.99 -9.74 12.61
N ILE A 100 5.16 -9.91 13.23
CA ILE A 100 5.83 -11.22 13.34
C ILE A 100 4.96 -12.22 14.08
N ILE A 101 4.38 -11.82 15.23
CA ILE A 101 3.49 -12.66 16.03
C ILE A 101 2.28 -13.11 15.20
N VAL A 102 1.61 -12.19 14.53
CA VAL A 102 0.45 -12.45 13.67
C VAL A 102 0.84 -13.35 12.49
N TYR A 103 1.96 -13.07 11.85
CA TYR A 103 2.49 -13.89 10.76
C TYR A 103 2.72 -15.34 11.19
N ILE A 104 3.45 -15.57 12.28
CA ILE A 104 3.74 -16.93 12.78
C ILE A 104 2.44 -17.65 13.15
N PHE A 105 1.49 -16.98 13.80
CA PHE A 105 0.24 -17.57 14.24
C PHE A 105 -0.64 -18.00 13.06
N PHE A 106 -0.80 -17.14 12.05
CA PHE A 106 -1.64 -17.44 10.89
C PHE A 106 -0.91 -18.24 9.80
N SER A 107 0.41 -18.43 9.86
CA SER A 107 1.13 -19.34 8.97
C SER A 107 0.81 -20.81 9.25
N GLN A 108 0.23 -21.15 10.41
CA GLN A 108 -0.11 -22.52 10.79
C GLN A 108 -1.17 -23.12 9.85
N LYS A 109 -1.01 -24.42 9.52
CA LYS A 109 -1.87 -25.15 8.57
C LYS A 109 -3.37 -24.96 8.82
N GLU A 110 -3.75 -25.00 10.09
CA GLU A 110 -5.16 -24.93 10.50
C GLU A 110 -5.72 -23.49 10.47
N LYS A 111 -4.86 -22.49 10.40
CA LYS A 111 -5.22 -21.09 10.56
C LYS A 111 -5.06 -20.27 9.28
N VAL A 112 -4.17 -20.68 8.38
CA VAL A 112 -3.87 -19.95 7.15
C VAL A 112 -5.10 -19.63 6.30
N GLN A 113 -6.09 -20.50 6.29
CA GLN A 113 -7.34 -20.31 5.59
C GLN A 113 -8.14 -19.07 6.04
N TYR A 114 -7.96 -18.65 7.31
CA TYR A 114 -8.64 -17.46 7.84
C TYR A 114 -8.14 -16.16 7.20
N LEU A 115 -6.90 -16.13 6.67
CA LEU A 115 -6.37 -14.99 5.93
C LEU A 115 -7.22 -14.64 4.69
N ALA A 116 -7.99 -15.60 4.16
CA ALA A 116 -8.94 -15.34 3.09
C ALA A 116 -10.03 -14.31 3.50
N TYR A 117 -10.42 -14.29 4.76
CA TYR A 117 -11.37 -13.31 5.30
C TYR A 117 -10.75 -11.91 5.37
N TYR A 118 -9.45 -11.80 5.70
CA TYR A 118 -8.74 -10.53 5.62
C TYR A 118 -8.74 -9.99 4.18
N VAL A 119 -8.35 -10.81 3.20
CA VAL A 119 -8.35 -10.43 1.78
C VAL A 119 -9.73 -9.97 1.33
N LYS A 120 -10.81 -10.65 1.77
CA LYS A 120 -12.17 -10.25 1.48
C LYS A 120 -12.55 -8.94 2.18
N GLY A 121 -12.11 -8.74 3.42
CA GLY A 121 -12.31 -7.49 4.14
C GLY A 121 -11.69 -6.30 3.39
N VAL A 122 -10.44 -6.46 2.90
CA VAL A 122 -9.77 -5.45 2.06
C VAL A 122 -10.58 -5.16 0.78
N TYR A 123 -11.15 -6.19 0.15
CA TYR A 123 -12.02 -5.99 -1.02
C TYR A 123 -13.30 -5.23 -0.68
N ILE A 124 -13.95 -5.55 0.44
CA ILE A 124 -15.12 -4.79 0.91
C ILE A 124 -14.73 -3.33 1.18
N SER A 125 -13.60 -3.12 1.85
CA SER A 125 -13.05 -1.79 2.09
C SER A 125 -12.83 -1.03 0.78
N SER A 126 -12.31 -1.69 -0.26
CA SER A 126 -12.09 -1.04 -1.55
C SER A 126 -13.38 -0.55 -2.21
N ILE A 127 -14.48 -1.30 -2.07
CA ILE A 127 -15.80 -0.87 -2.57
C ILE A 127 -16.33 0.32 -1.77
N VAL A 128 -16.27 0.25 -0.44
CA VAL A 128 -16.71 1.34 0.44
C VAL A 128 -15.93 2.62 0.12
N GLN A 129 -14.63 2.50 -0.02
CA GLN A 129 -13.76 3.63 -0.30
C GLN A 129 -13.89 4.16 -1.73
N MET A 130 -14.22 3.31 -2.70
CA MET A 130 -14.58 3.74 -4.05
C MET A 130 -15.85 4.63 -4.01
N VAL A 131 -16.88 4.19 -3.31
CA VAL A 131 -18.12 4.98 -3.14
C VAL A 131 -17.81 6.31 -2.44
N TRP A 132 -17.02 6.27 -1.36
CA TRP A 132 -16.60 7.47 -0.65
C TRP A 132 -15.83 8.43 -1.56
N GLY A 133 -14.92 7.91 -2.38
CA GLY A 133 -14.14 8.71 -3.33
C GLY A 133 -15.02 9.42 -4.37
N TYR A 134 -16.04 8.74 -4.90
CA TYR A 134 -17.03 9.41 -5.76
C TYR A 134 -17.84 10.48 -5.01
N THR A 135 -18.19 10.21 -3.76
CA THR A 135 -18.87 11.21 -2.93
C THR A 135 -17.99 12.44 -2.68
N GLN A 136 -16.68 12.25 -2.44
CA GLN A 136 -15.74 13.37 -2.34
C GLN A 136 -15.72 14.23 -3.60
N ILE A 137 -15.73 13.62 -4.79
CA ILE A 137 -15.77 14.35 -6.07
C ILE A 137 -17.06 15.17 -6.20
N VAL A 138 -18.21 14.61 -5.81
CA VAL A 138 -19.50 15.33 -5.85
C VAL A 138 -19.50 16.51 -4.87
N PHE A 139 -18.99 16.32 -3.65
CA PHE A 139 -18.89 17.39 -2.66
C PHE A 139 -17.91 18.49 -3.08
N ASP A 140 -16.78 18.13 -3.67
CA ASP A 140 -15.83 19.09 -4.22
C ASP A 140 -16.46 19.95 -5.34
N ALA A 141 -17.26 19.34 -6.20
CA ALA A 141 -17.97 20.05 -7.28
C ALA A 141 -18.95 21.12 -6.76
N ILE A 142 -19.43 21.00 -5.53
CA ILE A 142 -20.28 22.01 -4.86
C ILE A 142 -19.50 22.88 -3.86
N GLY A 143 -18.15 22.82 -3.90
CA GLY A 143 -17.28 23.64 -3.06
C GLY A 143 -17.21 23.21 -1.59
N GLN A 144 -17.53 21.94 -1.29
CA GLN A 144 -17.52 21.41 0.07
C GLN A 144 -16.48 20.29 0.23
N ASP A 145 -15.88 20.21 1.43
CA ASP A 145 -14.97 19.12 1.81
C ASP A 145 -15.71 18.07 2.65
N LEU A 146 -16.03 16.93 2.01
CA LEU A 146 -16.74 15.83 2.65
C LEU A 146 -16.04 15.33 3.92
N ASN A 147 -14.71 15.14 3.86
CA ASN A 147 -13.98 14.60 5.00
C ASN A 147 -14.01 15.55 6.19
N THR A 148 -13.84 16.84 5.95
CA THR A 148 -13.94 17.86 6.99
C THR A 148 -15.34 17.88 7.60
N ILE A 149 -16.41 17.89 6.78
CA ILE A 149 -17.78 17.86 7.27
C ILE A 149 -18.02 16.63 8.14
N VAL A 150 -17.69 15.45 7.66
CA VAL A 150 -18.01 14.21 8.38
C VAL A 150 -17.15 14.06 9.63
N PHE A 151 -15.83 14.20 9.52
CA PHE A 151 -14.95 13.87 10.65
C PHE A 151 -14.81 15.01 11.66
N ARG A 152 -14.69 16.26 11.22
CA ARG A 152 -14.56 17.40 12.11
C ARG A 152 -15.92 17.87 12.63
N ASP A 153 -16.87 18.14 11.72
CA ASP A 153 -18.10 18.85 12.08
C ASP A 153 -19.16 17.91 12.67
N VAL A 154 -19.27 16.66 12.17
CA VAL A 154 -20.25 15.68 12.68
C VAL A 154 -19.67 14.84 13.81
N PHE A 155 -18.47 14.25 13.62
CA PHE A 155 -17.87 13.36 14.63
C PHE A 155 -16.96 14.07 15.63
N HIS A 156 -16.73 15.37 15.50
CA HIS A 156 -15.86 16.17 16.38
C HIS A 156 -14.47 15.55 16.60
N MET A 157 -13.95 14.88 15.60
CA MET A 157 -12.61 14.26 15.69
C MET A 157 -11.55 15.34 15.57
N MET A 158 -10.50 15.21 16.38
CA MET A 158 -9.31 16.08 16.30
C MET A 158 -8.32 15.53 15.27
N GLY A 159 -7.88 16.33 14.31
CA GLY A 159 -6.87 15.92 13.33
C GLY A 159 -6.96 16.65 11.99
N GLU A 160 -6.04 16.34 11.09
CA GLU A 160 -6.05 16.85 9.72
C GLU A 160 -6.89 15.90 8.84
N TYR A 161 -8.14 16.23 8.64
CA TYR A 161 -9.06 15.45 7.78
C TYR A 161 -9.26 16.09 6.41
N ALA A 162 -8.67 17.26 6.22
CA ALA A 162 -8.86 18.06 5.02
C ALA A 162 -8.50 17.26 3.77
N THR A 163 -9.36 17.38 2.79
CA THR A 163 -9.12 16.83 1.47
C THR A 163 -7.89 17.47 0.86
N GLN A 164 -7.03 16.66 0.29
CA GLN A 164 -5.80 17.17 -0.33
C GLN A 164 -6.11 17.79 -1.69
N TYR A 165 -5.60 19.00 -1.92
CA TYR A 165 -5.59 19.65 -3.21
C TYR A 165 -4.17 19.75 -3.75
N GLN A 166 -3.99 19.45 -5.01
CA GLN A 166 -2.72 19.66 -5.70
C GLN A 166 -2.97 20.44 -6.98
N PHE A 167 -2.32 21.59 -7.11
CA PHE A 167 -2.52 22.52 -8.24
C PHE A 167 -3.99 22.91 -8.44
N GLY A 168 -4.72 23.18 -7.35
CA GLY A 168 -6.13 23.57 -7.37
C GLY A 168 -7.10 22.44 -7.73
N ARG A 169 -6.64 21.18 -7.76
CA ARG A 169 -7.48 20.00 -8.05
C ARG A 169 -7.57 19.07 -6.85
N LEU A 170 -8.76 18.53 -6.66
CA LEU A 170 -9.02 17.50 -5.68
C LEU A 170 -8.10 16.29 -5.89
N LYS A 171 -7.43 15.85 -4.84
CA LYS A 171 -6.83 14.53 -4.73
C LYS A 171 -7.74 13.64 -3.89
N VAL A 172 -8.45 12.74 -4.54
CA VAL A 172 -9.31 11.78 -3.85
C VAL A 172 -8.46 10.86 -2.99
N SER A 173 -8.76 10.85 -1.71
CA SER A 173 -8.07 10.02 -0.71
C SER A 173 -8.96 8.95 -0.06
N GLY A 174 -10.27 9.02 -0.31
CA GLY A 174 -11.21 8.16 0.39
C GLY A 174 -11.14 8.37 1.91
N LEU A 175 -11.12 7.28 2.64
CA LEU A 175 -10.86 7.21 4.08
C LEU A 175 -9.39 6.85 4.38
N CYS A 176 -8.51 6.98 3.39
CA CYS A 176 -7.10 6.55 3.44
C CYS A 176 -6.12 7.66 3.82
N TRP A 177 -6.55 8.74 4.41
CA TRP A 177 -5.71 9.90 4.78
C TRP A 177 -5.08 10.63 3.59
N ASN A 178 -4.52 9.91 2.64
CA ASN A 178 -3.92 10.49 1.44
C ASN A 178 -4.16 9.61 0.21
N ALA A 179 -3.96 10.21 -0.96
CA ALA A 179 -4.16 9.54 -2.23
C ALA A 179 -3.18 8.38 -2.49
N GLY A 180 -2.02 8.38 -1.84
CA GLY A 180 -1.03 7.31 -1.95
C GLY A 180 -1.49 6.03 -1.26
N ASN A 181 -2.07 6.11 -0.05
CA ASN A 181 -2.67 4.98 0.65
C ASN A 181 -3.95 4.47 -0.04
N PHE A 182 -4.67 5.37 -0.72
CA PHE A 182 -5.90 5.04 -1.45
C PHE A 182 -5.61 4.23 -2.72
N ALA A 183 -4.50 4.51 -3.41
CA ALA A 183 -4.17 3.91 -4.69
C ALA A 183 -4.11 2.37 -4.64
N PRO A 184 -3.30 1.71 -3.79
CA PRO A 184 -3.22 0.25 -3.77
C PRO A 184 -4.53 -0.42 -3.39
N LEU A 185 -5.40 0.25 -2.63
CA LEU A 185 -6.71 -0.28 -2.28
C LEU A 185 -7.65 -0.35 -3.48
N ILE A 186 -7.74 0.72 -4.24
CA ILE A 186 -8.58 0.80 -5.44
C ILE A 186 -8.04 -0.10 -6.55
N THR A 187 -6.72 -0.14 -6.74
CA THR A 187 -6.05 -1.07 -7.66
C THR A 187 -6.32 -2.52 -7.29
N PHE A 188 -6.25 -2.88 -6.01
CA PHE A 188 -6.61 -4.20 -5.53
C PHE A 188 -8.08 -4.52 -5.82
N GLY A 189 -9.02 -3.60 -5.53
CA GLY A 189 -10.45 -3.74 -5.83
C GLY A 189 -10.72 -4.00 -7.31
N TYR A 190 -10.06 -3.25 -8.19
CA TYR A 190 -10.12 -3.43 -9.64
C TYR A 190 -9.68 -4.83 -10.09
N ILE A 191 -8.54 -5.32 -9.58
CA ILE A 191 -7.97 -6.62 -9.98
C ILE A 191 -8.80 -7.78 -9.40
N TYR A 192 -9.27 -7.63 -8.16
CA TYR A 192 -9.96 -8.69 -7.43
C TYR A 192 -11.39 -8.90 -7.94
N THR A 193 -12.10 -7.84 -8.31
CA THR A 193 -13.51 -7.94 -8.73
C THR A 193 -13.69 -8.74 -10.01
N LYS A 194 -14.75 -9.55 -10.03
CA LYS A 194 -15.22 -10.29 -11.24
C LYS A 194 -16.31 -9.49 -11.98
N ASN A 195 -16.91 -8.49 -11.32
CA ASN A 195 -18.00 -7.70 -11.87
C ASN A 195 -17.43 -6.60 -12.79
N SER A 196 -17.83 -6.63 -14.06
CA SER A 196 -17.37 -5.70 -15.07
C SER A 196 -17.78 -4.25 -14.78
N TYR A 197 -18.95 -4.02 -14.21
CA TYR A 197 -19.41 -2.67 -13.84
C TYR A 197 -18.55 -2.07 -12.71
N LEU A 198 -18.22 -2.88 -11.69
CA LEU A 198 -17.33 -2.44 -10.62
C LEU A 198 -15.91 -2.20 -11.14
N LYS A 199 -15.41 -3.02 -12.08
CA LYS A 199 -14.10 -2.77 -12.72
C LYS A 199 -14.07 -1.40 -13.38
N VAL A 200 -15.13 -1.07 -14.11
CA VAL A 200 -15.25 0.23 -14.75
C VAL A 200 -15.28 1.35 -13.73
N ALA A 201 -16.10 1.20 -12.69
CA ALA A 201 -16.20 2.20 -11.65
C ALA A 201 -14.83 2.45 -10.99
N PHE A 202 -14.09 1.40 -10.62
CA PHE A 202 -12.74 1.54 -10.10
C PHE A 202 -11.80 2.25 -11.09
N PHE A 203 -11.88 1.90 -12.37
CA PHE A 203 -11.01 2.47 -13.40
C PHE A 203 -11.29 3.96 -13.65
N VAL A 204 -12.57 4.32 -13.78
CA VAL A 204 -13.01 5.72 -13.95
C VAL A 204 -12.59 6.56 -12.74
N LEU A 205 -12.76 6.04 -11.53
CA LEU A 205 -12.31 6.73 -10.32
C LEU A 205 -10.81 7.05 -10.36
N GLY A 206 -10.01 6.18 -10.94
CA GLY A 206 -8.57 6.41 -11.11
C GLY A 206 -8.24 7.68 -11.88
N PHE A 207 -8.99 7.94 -12.96
CA PHE A 207 -8.81 9.18 -13.75
C PHE A 207 -9.36 10.41 -13.04
N LEU A 208 -10.48 10.27 -12.35
CA LEU A 208 -11.12 11.38 -11.65
C LEU A 208 -10.41 11.76 -10.33
N SER A 209 -9.63 10.85 -9.77
CA SER A 209 -9.02 11.00 -8.44
C SER A 209 -7.92 12.04 -8.34
N GLY A 210 -7.35 12.50 -9.46
CA GLY A 210 -6.16 13.35 -9.45
C GLY A 210 -4.88 12.66 -8.95
N SER A 211 -4.93 11.37 -8.61
CA SER A 211 -3.81 10.60 -8.09
C SER A 211 -3.01 9.92 -9.21
N ARG A 212 -1.76 10.33 -9.39
CA ARG A 212 -0.85 9.69 -10.37
C ARG A 212 -0.54 8.24 -10.01
N THR A 213 -0.37 7.96 -8.73
CA THR A 213 -0.11 6.60 -8.23
C THR A 213 -1.25 5.66 -8.58
N LEU A 214 -2.50 6.08 -8.33
CA LEU A 214 -3.68 5.29 -8.66
C LEU A 214 -3.83 5.10 -10.17
N MET A 215 -3.69 6.17 -10.95
CA MET A 215 -3.78 6.10 -12.40
C MET A 215 -2.74 5.13 -12.96
N MET A 216 -1.49 5.18 -12.49
CA MET A 216 -0.43 4.27 -12.92
C MET A 216 -0.75 2.82 -12.54
N GLY A 217 -1.16 2.55 -11.30
CA GLY A 217 -1.53 1.22 -10.84
C GLY A 217 -2.64 0.60 -11.70
N LEU A 218 -3.68 1.36 -12.02
CA LEU A 218 -4.80 0.90 -12.85
C LEU A 218 -4.42 0.70 -14.32
N LEU A 219 -3.64 1.61 -14.91
CA LEU A 219 -3.18 1.48 -16.30
C LEU A 219 -2.27 0.26 -16.46
N VAL A 220 -1.30 0.08 -15.55
CA VAL A 220 -0.42 -1.09 -15.53
C VAL A 220 -1.24 -2.37 -15.35
N SER A 221 -2.22 -2.36 -14.44
CA SER A 221 -3.11 -3.51 -14.22
C SER A 221 -3.90 -3.86 -15.46
N ALA A 222 -4.51 -2.88 -16.12
CA ALA A 222 -5.29 -3.09 -17.32
C ALA A 222 -4.41 -3.60 -18.49
N ALA A 223 -3.24 -3.01 -18.69
CA ALA A 223 -2.30 -3.42 -19.74
C ALA A 223 -1.84 -4.87 -19.54
N ILE A 224 -1.40 -5.22 -18.33
CA ILE A 224 -0.95 -6.59 -18.04
C ILE A 224 -2.11 -7.58 -18.10
N GLU A 225 -3.30 -7.23 -17.61
CA GLU A 225 -4.48 -8.10 -17.71
C GLU A 225 -4.81 -8.42 -19.17
N LEU A 226 -4.72 -7.45 -20.07
CA LEU A 226 -4.91 -7.66 -21.50
C LEU A 226 -3.89 -8.65 -22.08
N VAL A 227 -2.62 -8.49 -21.74
CA VAL A 227 -1.53 -9.37 -22.22
C VAL A 227 -1.69 -10.78 -21.66
N VAL A 228 -1.87 -10.89 -20.35
CA VAL A 228 -1.87 -12.17 -19.62
C VAL A 228 -3.11 -13.02 -19.89
N THR A 229 -4.26 -12.39 -20.12
CA THR A 229 -5.52 -13.12 -20.38
C THR A 229 -5.68 -13.53 -21.83
N GLY A 230 -4.79 -13.07 -22.73
CA GLY A 230 -4.86 -13.41 -24.16
C GLY A 230 -6.14 -12.94 -24.85
N LYS A 231 -6.88 -12.00 -24.24
CA LYS A 231 -8.17 -11.50 -24.75
C LYS A 231 -8.07 -10.64 -26.02
N PHE A 232 -6.88 -10.54 -26.62
CA PHE A 232 -6.72 -10.02 -27.99
C PHE A 232 -7.31 -10.95 -29.06
N LYS A 233 -7.62 -12.20 -28.71
CA LYS A 233 -8.35 -13.10 -29.59
C LYS A 233 -9.81 -13.00 -29.25
N THR A 234 -10.58 -12.13 -29.92
CA THR A 234 -11.99 -12.44 -30.11
C THR A 234 -12.85 -11.33 -30.69
N THR A 235 -13.86 -11.71 -31.36
CA THR A 235 -15.10 -11.00 -31.69
C THR A 235 -15.53 -10.07 -30.55
N VAL A 236 -15.25 -8.78 -30.72
CA VAL A 236 -15.62 -7.75 -29.75
C VAL A 236 -17.14 -7.58 -29.84
N SER A 237 -17.88 -7.91 -28.81
CA SER A 237 -19.33 -7.68 -28.79
C SER A 237 -19.63 -6.19 -28.90
N LYS A 238 -20.73 -5.80 -29.58
CA LYS A 238 -21.15 -4.41 -29.73
C LYS A 238 -21.18 -3.65 -28.40
N LYS A 239 -21.60 -4.30 -27.32
CA LYS A 239 -21.61 -3.74 -25.95
C LYS A 239 -20.20 -3.38 -25.45
N LYS A 240 -19.18 -4.19 -25.78
CA LYS A 240 -17.78 -3.92 -25.41
C LYS A 240 -17.19 -2.77 -26.22
N VAL A 241 -17.59 -2.65 -27.53
CA VAL A 241 -17.17 -1.52 -28.38
C VAL A 241 -17.73 -0.21 -27.85
N VAL A 242 -19.03 -0.18 -27.55
CA VAL A 242 -19.68 1.01 -26.97
C VAL A 242 -19.03 1.37 -25.65
N PHE A 243 -18.76 0.39 -24.82
CA PHE A 243 -18.09 0.60 -23.52
C PHE A 243 -16.67 1.15 -23.68
N LEU A 244 -15.88 0.57 -24.59
CA LEU A 244 -14.53 1.06 -24.90
C LEU A 244 -14.58 2.49 -25.48
N ALA A 245 -15.56 2.77 -26.35
CA ALA A 245 -15.77 4.10 -26.91
C ALA A 245 -16.10 5.12 -25.82
N VAL A 246 -17.00 4.78 -24.87
CA VAL A 246 -17.32 5.66 -23.72
C VAL A 246 -16.09 5.86 -22.85
N ALA A 247 -15.35 4.81 -22.53
CA ALA A 247 -14.12 4.93 -21.74
C ALA A 247 -13.06 5.80 -22.43
N VAL A 248 -12.85 5.60 -23.75
CA VAL A 248 -11.96 6.43 -24.56
C VAL A 248 -12.45 7.87 -24.60
N THR A 249 -13.75 8.10 -24.77
CA THR A 249 -14.34 9.46 -24.80
C THR A 249 -14.11 10.16 -23.45
N VAL A 250 -14.32 9.47 -22.33
CA VAL A 250 -14.04 10.02 -20.98
C VAL A 250 -12.55 10.34 -20.83
N ILE A 251 -11.67 9.45 -21.30
CA ILE A 251 -10.21 9.68 -21.30
C ILE A 251 -9.85 10.89 -22.18
N VAL A 252 -10.42 10.98 -23.38
CA VAL A 252 -10.18 12.11 -24.31
C VAL A 252 -10.71 13.42 -23.71
N ILE A 253 -11.91 13.41 -23.12
CA ILE A 253 -12.43 14.61 -22.46
C ILE A 253 -11.53 15.00 -21.29
N ALA A 254 -11.15 14.05 -20.42
CA ALA A 254 -10.22 14.30 -19.32
C ALA A 254 -8.84 14.78 -19.82
N PHE A 255 -8.37 14.30 -20.96
CA PHE A 255 -7.14 14.74 -21.59
C PHE A 255 -7.26 16.16 -22.16
N VAL A 256 -8.32 16.45 -22.92
CA VAL A 256 -8.57 17.77 -23.53
C VAL A 256 -8.81 18.84 -22.47
N THR A 257 -9.61 18.55 -21.44
CA THR A 257 -9.83 19.49 -20.33
C THR A 257 -8.59 19.73 -19.47
N ASN A 258 -7.57 18.90 -19.61
CA ASN A 258 -6.32 18.97 -18.86
C ASN A 258 -5.09 19.24 -19.72
N ILE A 259 -5.28 19.56 -21.01
CA ILE A 259 -4.17 19.66 -21.99
C ILE A 259 -3.12 20.70 -21.55
N ASP A 260 -3.54 21.85 -21.05
CA ASP A 260 -2.62 22.89 -20.55
C ASP A 260 -1.81 22.43 -19.35
N SER A 261 -2.46 21.66 -18.45
CA SER A 261 -1.76 21.03 -17.31
C SER A 261 -0.81 19.92 -17.75
N ILE A 262 -1.13 19.21 -18.81
CA ILE A 262 -0.27 18.15 -19.37
C ILE A 262 0.89 18.78 -20.13
N LEU A 263 0.65 19.80 -20.93
CA LEU A 263 1.70 20.57 -21.62
C LEU A 263 2.63 21.25 -20.62
N LYS A 264 2.08 21.87 -19.57
CA LYS A 264 2.88 22.44 -18.48
C LYS A 264 3.73 21.36 -17.79
N LYS A 265 3.20 20.15 -17.60
CA LYS A 265 3.96 19.02 -17.06
C LYS A 265 4.99 18.44 -18.02
N VAL A 266 4.73 18.46 -19.33
CA VAL A 266 5.73 18.05 -20.34
C VAL A 266 6.88 19.06 -20.35
N VAL A 267 6.59 20.36 -20.26
CA VAL A 267 7.61 21.40 -20.09
C VAL A 267 8.34 21.21 -18.76
N GLU A 268 7.63 20.97 -17.66
CA GLU A 268 8.24 20.60 -16.37
C GLU A 268 9.11 19.35 -16.47
N ILE A 269 8.77 18.35 -17.28
CA ILE A 269 9.58 17.15 -17.52
C ILE A 269 10.81 17.46 -18.38
N THR A 270 10.73 18.33 -19.36
CA THR A 270 11.88 18.79 -20.13
C THR A 270 12.82 19.64 -19.30
N ASP A 271 12.28 20.50 -18.46
CA ASP A 271 13.06 21.17 -17.43
C ASP A 271 13.62 20.20 -16.37
N LEU A 272 13.04 18.98 -16.18
CA LEU A 272 13.51 17.88 -15.32
C LEU A 272 14.79 17.23 -15.84
N LEU A 273 15.15 17.36 -17.05
CA LEU A 273 16.45 16.89 -17.61
C LEU A 273 17.61 17.83 -17.29
N ASP A 274 17.35 19.04 -16.83
CA ASP A 274 18.37 19.98 -16.36
C ASP A 274 18.62 19.82 -14.84
N ILE A 275 19.33 18.75 -14.48
CA ILE A 275 19.61 18.29 -13.13
C ILE A 275 20.36 19.33 -12.24
N LYS A 276 21.03 20.29 -12.84
CA LYS A 276 21.88 21.25 -12.11
C LYS A 276 21.14 22.41 -11.44
N ASN A 277 19.98 22.82 -11.94
CA ASN A 277 19.25 23.98 -11.45
C ASN A 277 18.06 23.66 -10.53
N ARG A 278 17.86 22.41 -10.13
CA ARG A 278 16.58 21.87 -9.68
C ARG A 278 16.31 21.73 -8.20
N VAL A 279 17.19 22.12 -7.38
CA VAL A 279 16.96 22.07 -5.91
C VAL A 279 15.84 23.05 -5.46
N ARG A 280 15.26 23.82 -6.38
CA ARG A 280 14.33 24.90 -6.06
C ARG A 280 12.94 24.84 -6.69
N THR A 281 12.61 23.85 -7.51
CA THR A 281 11.23 23.75 -8.06
C THR A 281 10.40 22.75 -7.27
N GLU A 282 9.45 23.25 -6.52
CA GLU A 282 8.52 22.57 -5.63
C GLU A 282 7.51 21.65 -6.36
N GLY A 283 7.96 20.68 -7.12
CA GLY A 283 7.09 19.74 -7.82
C GLY A 283 7.20 18.31 -7.29
N SER A 284 6.09 17.68 -6.91
CA SER A 284 6.06 16.29 -6.43
C SER A 284 6.77 15.29 -7.37
N ALA A 285 6.76 15.52 -8.69
CA ALA A 285 7.47 14.67 -9.65
C ALA A 285 8.99 14.84 -9.57
N SER A 286 9.48 16.06 -9.34
CA SER A 286 10.91 16.34 -9.14
C SER A 286 11.40 15.70 -7.84
N THR A 287 10.60 15.72 -6.79
CA THR A 287 10.91 15.08 -5.52
C THR A 287 11.09 13.57 -5.68
N HIS A 288 10.16 12.89 -6.38
CA HIS A 288 10.28 11.45 -6.61
C HIS A 288 11.50 11.08 -7.46
N LEU A 289 11.78 11.86 -8.51
CA LEU A 289 12.97 11.63 -9.35
C LEU A 289 14.25 11.92 -8.55
N TYR A 290 14.27 12.95 -7.73
CA TYR A 290 15.38 13.25 -6.85
C TYR A 290 15.68 12.11 -5.88
N TYR A 291 14.66 11.52 -5.28
CA TYR A 291 14.83 10.33 -4.46
C TYR A 291 15.48 9.20 -5.24
N LEU A 292 15.00 8.89 -6.44
CA LEU A 292 15.51 7.78 -7.24
C LEU A 292 16.95 7.99 -7.74
N THR A 293 17.34 9.23 -8.04
CA THR A 293 18.65 9.53 -8.62
C THR A 293 19.71 9.91 -7.59
N SER A 294 19.32 10.59 -6.51
CA SER A 294 20.28 11.16 -5.54
C SER A 294 20.60 10.21 -4.40
N ILE A 295 19.73 9.25 -4.11
CA ILE A 295 19.89 8.39 -2.96
C ILE A 295 21.10 7.48 -2.99
N PRO A 296 21.43 6.81 -4.11
CA PRO A 296 22.66 6.03 -4.16
C PRO A 296 23.90 6.90 -3.87
N ALA A 297 23.90 8.14 -4.33
CA ALA A 297 25.00 9.07 -4.10
C ALA A 297 25.08 9.55 -2.64
N ILE A 298 23.93 9.70 -1.97
CA ILE A 298 23.85 10.15 -0.57
C ILE A 298 24.21 9.01 0.37
N THR A 299 23.68 7.80 0.14
CA THR A 299 24.03 6.61 0.94
C THR A 299 25.51 6.26 0.82
N MET A 300 26.12 6.42 -0.36
CA MET A 300 27.56 6.16 -0.55
C MET A 300 28.48 7.18 0.16
N LYS A 301 27.97 8.34 0.55
CA LYS A 301 28.73 9.33 1.34
C LYS A 301 28.76 9.01 2.82
N ASN A 302 27.92 8.11 3.30
CA ASN A 302 27.82 7.73 4.69
C ASN A 302 28.73 6.54 5.03
N ASP A 303 28.78 6.21 6.30
CA ASP A 303 29.59 5.09 6.74
C ASP A 303 29.09 3.74 6.17
N LEU A 304 30.03 2.79 6.07
CA LEU A 304 29.78 1.46 5.54
C LEU A 304 28.61 0.74 6.23
N LEU A 305 28.46 0.94 7.54
CA LEU A 305 27.46 0.24 8.34
C LEU A 305 26.05 0.70 7.98
N SER A 306 25.83 2.01 7.80
CA SER A 306 24.57 2.57 7.34
C SER A 306 24.25 2.17 5.90
N ASN A 307 25.25 2.07 5.04
CA ASN A 307 25.06 1.59 3.67
C ASN A 307 24.62 0.13 3.64
N LEU A 308 25.21 -0.73 4.47
CA LEU A 308 24.87 -2.16 4.51
C LEU A 308 23.52 -2.43 5.17
N PHE A 309 23.21 -1.77 6.30
CA PHE A 309 22.08 -2.10 7.15
C PHE A 309 21.06 -0.95 7.31
N GLY A 310 21.30 0.20 6.71
CA GLY A 310 20.41 1.37 6.74
C GLY A 310 20.47 2.14 8.05
N TYR A 311 19.58 3.10 8.14
CA TYR A 311 19.42 3.98 9.32
C TYR A 311 18.35 3.46 10.30
N GLY A 312 17.64 2.40 9.92
CA GLY A 312 16.52 1.84 10.64
C GLY A 312 15.15 2.35 10.17
N PRO A 313 14.12 1.53 10.31
CA PRO A 313 12.74 1.93 9.97
C PRO A 313 12.25 3.04 10.87
N GLY A 314 11.45 3.95 10.32
CA GLY A 314 11.01 5.17 10.99
C GLY A 314 12.00 6.32 10.95
N CYS A 315 13.15 6.14 10.29
CA CYS A 315 14.20 7.16 10.17
C CYS A 315 14.06 8.07 8.94
N SER A 316 13.01 7.92 8.16
CA SER A 316 12.88 8.69 6.90
C SER A 316 12.89 10.20 7.11
N GLY A 317 12.31 10.69 8.21
CA GLY A 317 12.40 12.10 8.59
C GLY A 317 13.83 12.53 8.88
N TYR A 318 14.58 11.72 9.64
CA TYR A 318 16.01 11.97 9.90
C TYR A 318 16.81 12.04 8.60
N ALA A 319 16.61 11.06 7.72
CA ALA A 319 17.32 11.00 6.45
C ALA A 319 17.03 12.25 5.58
N GLN A 320 15.80 12.72 5.55
CA GLN A 320 15.43 13.92 4.78
C GLN A 320 15.97 15.21 5.40
N SER A 321 15.82 15.39 6.71
CA SER A 321 16.20 16.64 7.36
C SER A 321 17.72 16.77 7.57
N GLU A 322 18.36 15.71 8.07
CA GLU A 322 19.76 15.79 8.49
C GLU A 322 20.75 15.42 7.36
N LEU A 323 20.36 14.55 6.45
CA LEU A 323 21.25 14.10 5.39
C LEU A 323 21.04 14.83 4.07
N MET A 324 19.81 15.24 3.78
CA MET A 324 19.48 15.91 2.51
C MET A 324 19.29 17.40 2.63
N ASN A 325 19.17 17.96 3.83
CA ASN A 325 18.78 19.37 4.06
C ASN A 325 17.49 19.77 3.31
N PHE A 326 16.56 18.83 3.11
CA PHE A 326 15.44 19.04 2.21
C PHE A 326 14.23 19.64 2.93
N TYR A 327 14.06 19.34 4.23
CA TYR A 327 13.00 19.88 5.10
C TYR A 327 13.53 20.00 6.52
N ALA A 328 14.22 21.08 6.80
CA ALA A 328 14.88 21.30 8.09
C ALA A 328 13.94 21.26 9.32
N ASP A 329 12.63 21.46 9.11
CA ASP A 329 11.65 21.62 10.19
C ASP A 329 10.57 20.54 10.28
N SER A 330 10.54 19.48 9.44
CA SER A 330 9.46 18.53 9.47
C SER A 330 9.86 17.16 10.01
N ASP A 331 9.52 16.89 11.25
CA ASP A 331 9.66 15.56 11.90
C ASP A 331 8.73 14.48 11.35
N LYS A 332 7.88 14.83 10.35
CA LYS A 332 6.71 14.01 9.96
C LYS A 332 6.74 13.44 8.54
N TRP A 333 7.75 13.72 7.75
CA TRP A 333 7.72 13.32 6.34
C TRP A 333 8.27 11.91 6.12
N SER A 334 7.46 11.05 5.52
CA SER A 334 7.91 9.76 5.00
C SER A 334 8.37 9.92 3.56
N ILE A 335 9.37 9.14 3.15
CA ILE A 335 9.77 9.07 1.75
C ILE A 335 8.64 8.42 0.96
N GLU A 336 8.10 9.12 -0.01
CA GLU A 336 6.99 8.64 -0.84
C GLU A 336 7.43 7.65 -1.94
N CYS A 337 8.54 6.94 -1.76
CA CYS A 337 9.02 5.91 -2.66
C CYS A 337 9.43 4.67 -1.84
N ASP A 338 8.75 3.53 -2.06
CA ASP A 338 8.98 2.31 -1.28
C ASP A 338 10.42 1.80 -1.42
N TYR A 339 10.97 1.81 -2.63
CA TYR A 339 12.34 1.34 -2.89
C TYR A 339 13.38 2.13 -2.11
N VAL A 340 13.20 3.43 -2.07
CA VAL A 340 14.09 4.34 -1.35
C VAL A 340 13.93 4.19 0.14
N ASN A 341 12.70 4.11 0.61
CA ASN A 341 12.41 3.90 2.02
C ASN A 341 12.98 2.57 2.52
N GLN A 342 12.89 1.51 1.71
CA GLN A 342 13.51 0.21 2.02
C GLN A 342 15.04 0.31 2.07
N LEU A 343 15.65 0.99 1.10
CA LEU A 343 17.10 1.16 1.05
C LEU A 343 17.62 1.95 2.26
N TRP A 344 16.96 3.04 2.62
CA TRP A 344 17.39 3.86 3.76
C TRP A 344 17.10 3.19 5.10
N SER A 345 15.95 2.53 5.21
CA SER A 345 15.61 1.84 6.45
C SER A 345 16.49 0.63 6.72
N TYR A 346 16.86 -0.13 5.68
CA TYR A 346 17.47 -1.46 5.85
C TYR A 346 18.81 -1.65 5.11
N GLY A 347 19.27 -0.62 4.42
CA GLY A 347 20.49 -0.66 3.63
C GLY A 347 20.43 -1.63 2.45
N TYR A 348 21.56 -1.80 1.79
CA TYR A 348 21.65 -2.69 0.63
C TYR A 348 21.36 -4.15 0.97
N VAL A 349 21.78 -4.63 2.14
CA VAL A 349 21.55 -6.02 2.56
C VAL A 349 20.06 -6.26 2.75
N GLY A 350 19.38 -5.42 3.54
CA GLY A 350 17.94 -5.58 3.78
C GLY A 350 17.11 -5.38 2.51
N PHE A 351 17.47 -4.44 1.66
CA PHE A 351 16.86 -4.19 0.37
C PHE A 351 16.92 -5.43 -0.54
N ILE A 352 18.12 -5.96 -0.77
CA ILE A 352 18.32 -7.13 -1.64
C ILE A 352 17.57 -8.35 -1.07
N VAL A 353 17.71 -8.62 0.22
CA VAL A 353 17.05 -9.77 0.86
C VAL A 353 15.53 -9.66 0.76
N TYR A 354 14.96 -8.46 0.98
CA TYR A 354 13.54 -8.22 0.87
C TYR A 354 13.02 -8.44 -0.55
N TYR A 355 13.62 -7.81 -1.57
CA TYR A 355 13.15 -7.93 -2.94
C TYR A 355 13.41 -9.31 -3.54
N CYS A 356 14.49 -10.00 -3.17
CA CYS A 356 14.69 -11.40 -3.54
C CYS A 356 13.59 -12.31 -2.96
N TRP A 357 13.23 -12.12 -1.68
CA TRP A 357 12.10 -12.82 -1.06
C TRP A 357 10.78 -12.51 -1.78
N TYR A 358 10.53 -11.23 -2.05
CA TYR A 358 9.30 -10.77 -2.71
C TYR A 358 9.16 -11.39 -4.10
N LEU A 359 10.16 -11.24 -4.97
CA LEU A 359 10.17 -11.78 -6.32
C LEU A 359 10.04 -13.31 -6.35
N LYS A 360 10.76 -14.01 -5.47
CA LYS A 360 10.64 -15.47 -5.33
C LYS A 360 9.21 -15.91 -5.03
N ASN A 361 8.50 -15.18 -4.18
CA ASN A 361 7.11 -15.50 -3.85
C ASN A 361 6.15 -15.13 -4.98
N ILE A 362 6.39 -14.03 -5.70
CA ILE A 362 5.64 -13.70 -6.93
C ILE A 362 5.71 -14.86 -7.91
N VAL A 363 6.91 -15.32 -8.26
CA VAL A 363 7.09 -16.45 -9.20
C VAL A 363 6.32 -17.70 -8.77
N LYS A 364 6.22 -17.96 -7.46
CA LYS A 364 5.43 -19.08 -6.94
C LYS A 364 3.92 -18.86 -7.06
N THR A 365 3.45 -17.65 -6.80
CA THR A 365 2.01 -17.32 -6.87
C THR A 365 1.49 -17.31 -8.30
N ILE A 366 2.30 -16.87 -9.25
CA ILE A 366 1.98 -16.88 -10.69
C ILE A 366 1.64 -18.29 -11.19
N LYS A 367 2.32 -19.30 -10.67
CA LYS A 367 2.01 -20.71 -11.02
C LYS A 367 0.61 -21.14 -10.58
N LEU A 368 0.02 -20.49 -9.59
CA LEU A 368 -1.33 -20.76 -9.11
C LEU A 368 -2.41 -20.03 -9.94
N ASP A 369 -2.15 -18.78 -10.29
CA ASP A 369 -3.02 -17.96 -11.13
C ASP A 369 -2.24 -16.79 -11.75
N LYS A 370 -2.42 -16.58 -13.05
CA LYS A 370 -1.77 -15.49 -13.78
C LYS A 370 -2.16 -14.09 -13.28
N LYS A 371 -3.33 -13.93 -12.66
CA LYS A 371 -3.77 -12.64 -12.09
C LYS A 371 -2.84 -12.12 -10.98
N TYR A 372 -2.06 -13.01 -10.36
CA TYR A 372 -1.05 -12.57 -9.40
C TYR A 372 0.04 -11.71 -10.05
N VAL A 373 0.35 -11.92 -11.35
CA VAL A 373 1.26 -11.03 -12.08
C VAL A 373 0.70 -9.61 -12.07
N VAL A 374 -0.60 -9.48 -12.42
CA VAL A 374 -1.26 -8.17 -12.49
C VAL A 374 -1.16 -7.45 -11.14
N LEU A 375 -1.53 -8.15 -10.05
CA LEU A 375 -1.54 -7.60 -8.70
C LEU A 375 -0.15 -7.13 -8.25
N PHE A 376 0.84 -8.01 -8.34
CA PHE A 376 2.16 -7.68 -7.79
C PHE A 376 2.94 -6.71 -8.65
N THR A 377 2.75 -6.75 -9.98
CA THR A 377 3.37 -5.74 -10.85
C THR A 377 2.76 -4.37 -10.61
N ALA A 378 1.44 -4.27 -10.44
CA ALA A 378 0.80 -3.00 -10.09
C ALA A 378 1.38 -2.42 -8.79
N PHE A 379 1.49 -3.24 -7.73
CA PHE A 379 2.06 -2.81 -6.46
C PHE A 379 3.54 -2.40 -6.58
N LEU A 380 4.34 -3.08 -7.40
CA LEU A 380 5.72 -2.67 -7.67
C LEU A 380 5.78 -1.30 -8.35
N PHE A 381 4.89 -1.03 -9.29
CA PHE A 381 4.82 0.28 -9.94
C PHE A 381 4.31 1.38 -9.01
N GLU A 382 3.29 1.09 -8.19
CA GLU A 382 2.82 2.03 -7.16
C GLU A 382 3.91 2.34 -6.13
N GLY A 383 4.75 1.35 -5.80
CA GLY A 383 5.91 1.52 -4.93
C GLY A 383 6.96 2.53 -5.41
N LEU A 384 6.99 2.85 -6.71
CA LEU A 384 7.83 3.93 -7.24
C LEU A 384 7.37 5.32 -6.77
N LEU A 385 6.07 5.47 -6.51
CA LEU A 385 5.45 6.75 -6.20
C LEU A 385 4.91 6.84 -4.77
N TYR A 386 4.88 5.72 -4.04
CA TYR A 386 4.39 5.69 -2.68
C TYR A 386 5.01 4.56 -1.86
N ASN A 387 5.13 4.76 -0.55
CA ASN A 387 5.62 3.73 0.36
C ASN A 387 4.47 2.79 0.75
N ILE A 388 4.51 1.55 0.26
CA ILE A 388 3.50 0.51 0.50
C ILE A 388 3.94 -0.52 1.55
N THR A 389 5.20 -0.50 1.95
CA THR A 389 5.75 -1.43 2.93
C THR A 389 5.38 -0.98 4.36
N PHE A 390 5.20 -1.91 5.28
CA PHE A 390 4.83 -1.69 6.70
C PHE A 390 3.44 -1.10 6.97
N ASN A 391 2.57 -1.05 6.00
CA ASN A 391 1.18 -0.73 6.19
C ASN A 391 0.29 -1.96 5.91
N TRP A 392 -1.02 -1.76 5.83
CA TRP A 392 -1.98 -2.83 5.54
C TRP A 392 -1.71 -3.55 4.20
N VAL A 393 -1.08 -2.88 3.21
CA VAL A 393 -0.72 -3.47 1.91
C VAL A 393 0.33 -4.56 2.11
N PHE A 394 1.32 -4.32 2.95
CA PHE A 394 2.34 -5.34 3.25
C PHE A 394 1.73 -6.57 3.91
N PHE A 395 0.80 -6.39 4.84
CA PHE A 395 0.08 -7.50 5.44
C PHE A 395 -0.80 -8.24 4.43
N LEU A 396 -1.40 -7.52 3.46
CA LEU A 396 -2.10 -8.13 2.33
C LEU A 396 -1.16 -9.01 1.49
N ILE A 397 0.01 -8.51 1.13
CA ILE A 397 1.02 -9.24 0.37
C ILE A 397 1.43 -10.53 1.09
N ILE A 398 1.75 -10.44 2.38
CA ILE A 398 2.09 -11.61 3.21
C ILE A 398 0.94 -12.62 3.23
N SER A 399 -0.29 -12.15 3.44
CA SER A 399 -1.48 -13.00 3.49
C SER A 399 -1.69 -13.74 2.18
N VAL A 400 -1.53 -13.06 1.05
CA VAL A 400 -1.64 -13.64 -0.29
C VAL A 400 -0.54 -14.69 -0.52
N PHE A 401 0.69 -14.43 -0.11
CA PHE A 401 1.78 -15.41 -0.24
C PHE A 401 1.55 -16.67 0.61
N LEU A 402 1.05 -16.52 1.84
CA LEU A 402 0.73 -17.65 2.71
C LEU A 402 -0.44 -18.48 2.16
N LEU A 403 -1.50 -17.83 1.66
CA LEU A 403 -2.63 -18.50 1.02
C LEU A 403 -2.18 -19.24 -0.23
N ALA A 404 -1.41 -18.62 -1.10
CA ALA A 404 -0.91 -19.24 -2.33
C ALA A 404 0.00 -20.43 -2.02
N LYS A 405 0.89 -20.34 -1.02
CA LYS A 405 1.71 -21.45 -0.53
C LYS A 405 0.87 -22.63 -0.02
N SER A 406 -0.32 -22.31 0.48
CA SER A 406 -1.32 -23.32 0.90
C SER A 406 -2.25 -23.76 -0.23
N LYS A 407 -1.94 -23.38 -1.49
CA LYS A 407 -2.73 -23.66 -2.69
C LYS A 407 -4.14 -23.05 -2.67
N ILE A 408 -4.36 -22.02 -1.87
CA ILE A 408 -5.60 -21.26 -1.82
C ILE A 408 -5.48 -20.07 -2.77
N ASN A 409 -6.27 -20.07 -3.85
CA ASN A 409 -6.28 -18.99 -4.83
C ASN A 409 -7.30 -17.93 -4.44
N ILE A 410 -6.84 -16.69 -4.15
CA ILE A 410 -7.72 -15.59 -3.73
C ILE A 410 -8.73 -15.20 -4.80
N PHE A 411 -8.40 -15.34 -6.09
CA PHE A 411 -9.29 -15.00 -7.20
C PHE A 411 -10.39 -16.05 -7.47
N LYS A 412 -10.27 -17.23 -6.84
CA LYS A 412 -11.25 -18.33 -6.89
C LYS A 412 -12.03 -18.51 -5.61
N LEU A 413 -11.85 -17.63 -4.62
CA LEU A 413 -12.63 -17.66 -3.39
C LEU A 413 -14.10 -17.36 -3.74
N ASP A 414 -14.94 -18.38 -3.62
CA ASP A 414 -16.38 -18.25 -3.81
C ASP A 414 -17.05 -17.64 -2.58
N ASN A 415 -18.19 -16.97 -2.80
CA ASN A 415 -19.01 -16.46 -1.72
C ASN A 415 -19.52 -17.58 -0.78
N THR A 416 -19.52 -18.82 -1.24
CA THR A 416 -19.90 -20.02 -0.47
C THR A 416 -18.94 -20.34 0.68
N MET A 417 -17.65 -20.00 0.60
CA MET A 417 -16.74 -20.15 1.75
C MET A 417 -17.09 -19.22 2.93
N LEU A 418 -18.02 -18.32 2.71
CA LEU A 418 -18.51 -17.36 3.70
C LEU A 418 -19.91 -17.68 4.19
N SER A 419 -20.53 -18.75 3.70
CA SER A 419 -21.71 -19.27 4.35
C SER A 419 -21.29 -19.69 5.76
N TRP A 420 -21.89 -19.06 6.75
CA TRP A 420 -21.73 -19.30 8.17
C TRP A 420 -22.32 -20.68 8.60
N ARG A 421 -22.23 -21.69 7.73
CA ARG A 421 -22.65 -23.05 8.04
C ARG A 421 -21.61 -23.82 8.85
#